data_69063ccd57ca5c8dfe80cca592149064
#
_entry.id   69063ccd57ca5c8dfe80cca592149064
#
_cell.length_a   1.000
_cell.length_b   1.000
_cell.length_c   1.000
_cell.angle_alpha   90.00
_cell.angle_beta   90.00
_cell.angle_gamma   90.00
#
_symmetry.space_group_name_H-M   'P 1'
#
loop_
_entity.id
_entity.type
_entity.pdbx_description
1 polymer ?
#
loop_
_entity_poly.entity_id
_entity_poly.type
_entity_poly.pdbx_seq_one_letter_code
_entity_poly.pdbx_strand_id
1 'polypeptide(L)'
;MSEPKVLIVDDDEDLHTLYGLYLQGESIKILQAFNGQQGLDIVEKEKPDLIVLDMIMPVMDGEEFFTKLRTQKKMHDIPVIIASVNEKIPEKMLALGNVYTTLKKPFTIETLIGKIKEALSKKV
;
A
#
# COMPACT_ATOMS: atom_id res chain seq x y z
N MET A 1 16.31 13.58 -9.73
CA MET A 1 15.09 12.78 -9.62
C MET A 1 14.92 12.30 -8.20
N SER A 2 13.72 12.44 -7.68
CA SER A 2 13.45 11.99 -6.33
C SER A 2 13.25 10.48 -6.30
N GLU A 3 13.53 9.89 -5.15
CA GLU A 3 13.27 8.48 -4.92
C GLU A 3 11.77 8.21 -4.98
N PRO A 4 11.34 7.06 -5.51
CA PRO A 4 9.94 6.70 -5.45
C PRO A 4 9.49 6.53 -4.00
N LYS A 5 8.27 6.93 -3.73
CA LYS A 5 7.68 6.87 -2.38
C LYS A 5 6.67 5.72 -2.32
N VAL A 6 6.84 4.86 -1.34
CA VAL A 6 5.93 3.74 -1.10
C VAL A 6 5.29 3.92 0.26
N LEU A 7 3.98 3.99 0.28
CA LEU A 7 3.23 4.10 1.53
C LEU A 7 2.78 2.70 1.98
N ILE A 8 3.15 2.35 3.19
CA ILE A 8 2.72 1.11 3.83
C ILE A 8 1.61 1.45 4.81
N VAL A 9 0.41 0.96 4.56
CA VAL A 9 -0.74 1.16 5.44
C VAL A 9 -1.06 -0.16 6.11
N ASP A 10 -0.60 -0.33 7.34
CA ASP A 10 -0.72 -1.58 8.09
C ASP A 10 -0.56 -1.25 9.57
N ASP A 11 -1.35 -1.88 10.43
CA ASP A 11 -1.27 -1.62 11.87
C ASP A 11 -0.19 -2.46 12.57
N ASP A 12 0.48 -3.35 11.86
CA ASP A 12 1.53 -4.22 12.41
C ASP A 12 2.87 -3.49 12.46
N GLU A 13 3.28 -3.07 13.66
CA GLU A 13 4.54 -2.35 13.84
C GLU A 13 5.76 -3.20 13.49
N ASP A 14 5.70 -4.51 13.73
CA ASP A 14 6.80 -5.41 13.37
C ASP A 14 7.01 -5.46 11.87
N LEU A 15 5.93 -5.45 11.11
CA LEU A 15 6.01 -5.42 9.66
C LEU A 15 6.68 -4.15 9.17
N HIS A 16 6.33 -2.99 9.75
CA HIS A 16 6.98 -1.72 9.41
C HIS A 16 8.48 -1.77 9.68
N THR A 17 8.87 -2.38 10.80
CA THR A 17 10.28 -2.55 11.15
C THR A 17 11.01 -3.40 10.10
N LEU A 18 10.38 -4.50 9.66
CA LEU A 18 10.95 -5.35 8.62
C LEU A 18 11.12 -4.61 7.30
N TYR A 19 10.16 -3.80 6.90
CA TYR A 19 10.30 -2.97 5.70
C TYR A 19 11.53 -2.08 5.79
N GLY A 20 11.72 -1.43 6.94
CA GLY A 20 12.86 -0.56 7.13
C GLY A 20 14.19 -1.30 6.98
N LEU A 21 14.27 -2.51 7.54
CA LEU A 21 15.48 -3.31 7.48
C LEU A 21 15.77 -3.83 6.06
N TYR A 22 14.75 -4.38 5.39
CA TYR A 22 14.94 -5.02 4.09
C TYR A 22 15.10 -4.01 2.95
N LEU A 23 14.58 -2.80 3.11
CA LEU A 23 14.68 -1.77 2.08
C LEU A 23 15.80 -0.76 2.36
N GLN A 24 16.53 -0.96 3.45
CA GLN A 24 17.71 -0.15 3.75
C GLN A 24 18.71 -0.26 2.62
N GLY A 25 19.16 0.87 2.10
CA GLY A 25 20.09 0.89 0.99
C GLY A 25 19.45 0.88 -0.39
N GLU A 26 18.15 0.61 -0.47
CA GLU A 26 17.41 0.75 -1.72
C GLU A 26 17.03 2.21 -1.93
N SER A 27 16.93 2.61 -3.18
CA SER A 27 16.54 3.99 -3.50
C SER A 27 15.03 4.15 -3.50
N ILE A 28 14.41 3.84 -2.36
CA ILE A 28 12.97 3.88 -2.16
C ILE A 28 12.69 4.55 -0.82
N LYS A 29 11.84 5.57 -0.83
CA LYS A 29 11.41 6.23 0.41
C LYS A 29 10.16 5.52 0.94
N ILE A 30 10.24 5.01 2.15
CA ILE A 30 9.11 4.33 2.80
C ILE A 30 8.36 5.33 3.68
N LEU A 31 7.06 5.44 3.44
CA LEU A 31 6.14 6.21 4.26
C LEU A 31 5.29 5.21 5.05
N GLN A 32 5.00 5.49 6.29
CA GLN A 32 4.33 4.56 7.19
C GLN A 32 3.04 5.14 7.74
N ALA A 33 1.97 4.36 7.64
CA ALA A 33 0.70 4.68 8.27
C ALA A 33 0.23 3.45 9.03
N PHE A 34 -0.31 3.64 10.22
CA PHE A 34 -0.71 2.56 11.10
C PHE A 34 -2.22 2.36 11.13
N ASN A 35 -2.94 3.18 10.40
CA ASN A 35 -4.38 3.01 10.16
C ASN A 35 -4.76 3.78 8.89
N GLY A 36 -6.00 3.59 8.45
CA GLY A 36 -6.46 4.20 7.20
C GLY A 36 -6.51 5.72 7.25
N GLN A 37 -6.85 6.30 8.40
CA GLN A 37 -6.91 7.77 8.50
C GLN A 37 -5.53 8.38 8.33
N GLN A 38 -4.53 7.82 9.01
CA GLN A 38 -3.14 8.27 8.81
C GLN A 38 -2.72 8.11 7.36
N GLY A 39 -3.12 7.01 6.74
CA GLY A 39 -2.82 6.76 5.33
C GLY A 39 -3.39 7.84 4.42
N LEU A 40 -4.64 8.23 4.62
CA LEU A 40 -5.25 9.28 3.80
C LEU A 40 -4.54 10.62 3.98
N ASP A 41 -4.16 10.94 5.20
CA ASP A 41 -3.45 12.20 5.48
C ASP A 41 -2.09 12.21 4.77
N ILE A 42 -1.38 11.08 4.80
CA ILE A 42 -0.07 10.96 4.16
C ILE A 42 -0.19 11.01 2.64
N VAL A 43 -1.20 10.35 2.08
CA VAL A 43 -1.44 10.37 0.64
C VAL A 43 -1.63 11.79 0.13
N GLU A 44 -2.42 12.57 0.85
CA GLU A 44 -2.69 13.95 0.45
C GLU A 44 -1.45 14.82 0.51
N LYS A 45 -0.62 14.61 1.52
CA LYS A 45 0.57 15.41 1.76
C LYS A 45 1.76 14.99 0.90
N GLU A 46 1.99 13.68 0.79
CA GLU A 46 3.22 13.13 0.19
C GLU A 46 3.04 12.59 -1.22
N LYS A 47 1.82 12.26 -1.61
CA LYS A 47 1.49 11.73 -2.94
C LYS A 47 2.39 10.55 -3.33
N PRO A 48 2.26 9.41 -2.63
CA PRO A 48 3.13 8.27 -2.89
C PRO A 48 2.94 7.69 -4.30
N ASP A 49 3.96 6.97 -4.75
CA ASP A 49 3.95 6.31 -6.07
C ASP A 49 3.32 4.93 -6.02
N LEU A 50 3.22 4.34 -4.85
CA LEU A 50 2.66 3.01 -4.65
C LEU A 50 2.16 2.91 -3.21
N ILE A 51 1.08 2.18 -3.01
CA ILE A 51 0.54 1.91 -1.68
C ILE A 51 0.49 0.40 -1.45
N VAL A 52 0.98 -0.05 -0.31
CA VAL A 52 0.76 -1.43 0.17
C VAL A 52 -0.26 -1.33 1.29
N LEU A 53 -1.39 -2.00 1.12
CA LEU A 53 -2.57 -1.82 1.96
C LEU A 53 -2.99 -3.12 2.63
N ASP A 54 -3.03 -3.12 3.97
CA ASP A 54 -3.64 -4.19 4.74
C ASP A 54 -5.16 -3.98 4.77
N MET A 55 -5.90 -5.07 4.61
CA MET A 55 -7.37 -4.99 4.59
C MET A 55 -8.00 -4.90 5.97
N ILE A 56 -7.35 -5.44 6.99
CA ILE A 56 -7.91 -5.48 8.35
C ILE A 56 -7.09 -4.60 9.28
N MET A 57 -7.67 -3.47 9.67
CA MET A 57 -7.03 -2.51 10.56
C MET A 57 -8.08 -1.87 11.46
N PRO A 58 -7.68 -1.40 12.65
CA PRO A 58 -8.60 -0.61 13.48
C PRO A 58 -8.83 0.77 12.89
N VAL A 59 -9.84 1.46 13.37
CA VAL A 59 -10.23 2.83 13.02
C VAL A 59 -10.83 2.90 11.62
N MET A 60 -10.07 2.51 10.61
CA MET A 60 -10.54 2.51 9.23
C MET A 60 -9.88 1.33 8.53
N ASP A 61 -10.68 0.37 8.07
CA ASP A 61 -10.13 -0.82 7.40
C ASP A 61 -9.67 -0.49 5.96
N GLY A 62 -9.08 -1.48 5.32
CA GLY A 62 -8.50 -1.30 3.99
C GLY A 62 -9.53 -0.96 2.93
N GLU A 63 -10.71 -1.57 3.00
CA GLU A 63 -11.77 -1.29 2.02
C GLU A 63 -12.24 0.16 2.13
N GLU A 64 -12.46 0.64 3.33
CA GLU A 64 -12.87 2.02 3.55
C GLU A 64 -11.78 2.99 3.11
N PHE A 65 -10.52 2.71 3.45
CA PHE A 65 -9.39 3.51 3.01
C PHE A 65 -9.34 3.60 1.48
N PHE A 66 -9.42 2.44 0.82
CA PHE A 66 -9.35 2.36 -0.63
C PHE A 66 -10.49 3.13 -1.30
N THR A 67 -11.69 2.97 -0.76
CA THR A 67 -12.86 3.68 -1.29
C THR A 67 -12.67 5.19 -1.18
N LYS A 68 -12.21 5.68 -0.03
CA LYS A 68 -11.98 7.10 0.17
C LYS A 68 -10.83 7.61 -0.69
N LEU A 69 -9.80 6.81 -0.88
CA LEU A 69 -8.68 7.16 -1.75
C LEU A 69 -9.17 7.44 -3.16
N ARG A 70 -10.03 6.57 -3.71
CA ARG A 70 -10.49 6.69 -5.09
C ARG A 70 -11.61 7.72 -5.25
N THR A 71 -12.53 7.80 -4.29
CA THR A 71 -13.72 8.65 -4.45
C THR A 71 -13.55 10.04 -3.84
N GLN A 72 -13.00 10.16 -2.65
CA GLN A 72 -12.86 11.44 -1.97
C GLN A 72 -11.57 12.16 -2.34
N LYS A 73 -10.47 11.42 -2.41
CA LYS A 73 -9.17 12.02 -2.78
C LYS A 73 -8.95 12.02 -4.28
N LYS A 74 -9.74 11.25 -5.01
CA LYS A 74 -9.69 11.14 -6.48
C LYS A 74 -8.30 10.76 -7.00
N MET A 75 -7.61 9.94 -6.24
CA MET A 75 -6.26 9.51 -6.59
C MET A 75 -6.29 8.13 -7.25
N HIS A 76 -6.62 8.11 -8.53
CA HIS A 76 -6.73 6.88 -9.30
C HIS A 76 -5.39 6.39 -9.87
N ASP A 77 -4.40 7.27 -9.93
CA ASP A 77 -3.11 6.96 -10.55
C ASP A 77 -2.18 6.16 -9.66
N ILE A 78 -2.47 6.09 -8.36
CA ILE A 78 -1.60 5.40 -7.43
C ILE A 78 -1.97 3.92 -7.40
N PRO A 79 -1.10 3.01 -7.89
CA PRO A 79 -1.38 1.59 -7.81
C PRO A 79 -1.34 1.10 -6.37
N VAL A 80 -2.16 0.10 -6.05
CA VAL A 80 -2.27 -0.45 -4.71
C VAL A 80 -2.01 -1.94 -4.74
N ILE A 81 -1.10 -2.39 -3.87
CA ILE A 81 -0.90 -3.81 -3.57
C ILE A 81 -1.73 -4.11 -2.33
N ILE A 82 -2.64 -5.07 -2.44
CA ILE A 82 -3.51 -5.43 -1.32
C ILE A 82 -2.96 -6.67 -0.62
N ALA A 83 -2.73 -6.56 0.68
CA ALA A 83 -2.30 -7.68 1.53
C ALA A 83 -3.50 -8.15 2.36
N SER A 84 -3.89 -9.41 2.23
CA SER A 84 -5.10 -9.89 2.86
C SER A 84 -5.01 -11.38 3.19
N VAL A 85 -5.70 -11.77 4.27
CA VAL A 85 -5.87 -13.19 4.60
C VAL A 85 -6.90 -13.87 3.69
N ASN A 86 -7.75 -13.08 3.03
CA ASN A 86 -8.77 -13.58 2.13
C ASN A 86 -8.28 -13.55 0.69
N GLU A 87 -8.69 -14.54 -0.10
CA GLU A 87 -8.33 -14.61 -1.52
C GLU A 87 -9.16 -13.67 -2.38
N LYS A 88 -10.37 -13.35 -1.91
CA LYS A 88 -11.29 -12.51 -2.68
C LYS A 88 -11.18 -11.06 -2.28
N ILE A 89 -11.00 -10.22 -3.29
CA ILE A 89 -11.08 -8.78 -3.11
C ILE A 89 -12.51 -8.36 -3.39
N PRO A 90 -13.11 -7.47 -2.56
CA PRO A 90 -14.47 -7.00 -2.82
C PRO A 90 -14.60 -6.42 -4.22
N GLU A 91 -15.66 -6.78 -4.91
CA GLU A 91 -15.92 -6.30 -6.26
C GLU A 91 -15.92 -4.78 -6.35
N LYS A 92 -16.39 -4.12 -5.31
CA LYS A 92 -16.40 -2.67 -5.21
C LYS A 92 -14.99 -2.09 -5.37
N MET A 93 -13.99 -2.72 -4.77
CA MET A 93 -12.61 -2.26 -4.88
C MET A 93 -12.08 -2.49 -6.29
N LEU A 94 -12.38 -3.64 -6.86
CA LEU A 94 -11.97 -3.93 -8.24
C LEU A 94 -12.61 -2.96 -9.22
N ALA A 95 -13.88 -2.60 -8.99
CA ALA A 95 -14.58 -1.64 -9.84
C ALA A 95 -13.97 -0.25 -9.76
N LEU A 96 -13.46 0.14 -8.59
CA LEU A 96 -12.79 1.44 -8.45
C LEU A 96 -11.43 1.47 -9.12
N GLY A 97 -10.82 0.31 -9.33
CA GLY A 97 -9.67 0.20 -10.21
C GLY A 97 -8.31 0.42 -9.59
N ASN A 98 -7.31 0.06 -10.38
CA ASN A 98 -5.88 0.23 -10.11
C ASN A 98 -5.39 -0.57 -8.90
N VAL A 99 -5.91 -1.79 -8.75
CA VAL A 99 -5.33 -2.78 -7.85
C VAL A 99 -4.23 -3.47 -8.65
N TYR A 100 -2.97 -3.23 -8.27
CA TYR A 100 -1.84 -3.80 -8.99
C TYR A 100 -1.80 -5.32 -8.84
N THR A 101 -1.82 -5.77 -7.61
CA THR A 101 -1.86 -7.21 -7.30
C THR A 101 -2.33 -7.40 -5.86
N THR A 102 -2.60 -8.64 -5.52
CA THR A 102 -2.95 -9.03 -4.15
C THR A 102 -1.93 -10.02 -3.65
N LEU A 103 -1.62 -9.96 -2.37
CA LEU A 103 -0.76 -10.92 -1.70
C LEU A 103 -1.53 -11.53 -0.55
N LYS A 104 -1.63 -12.85 -0.56
CA LYS A 104 -2.32 -13.57 0.50
C LYS A 104 -1.41 -13.71 1.72
N LYS A 105 -1.90 -13.34 2.88
CA LYS A 105 -1.16 -13.56 4.13
C LYS A 105 -1.28 -15.02 4.56
N PRO A 106 -0.23 -15.63 5.10
CA PRO A 106 1.10 -15.05 5.32
C PRO A 106 1.94 -15.07 4.05
N PHE A 107 2.78 -14.07 3.89
CA PHE A 107 3.76 -14.00 2.79
C PHE A 107 5.13 -13.68 3.38
N THR A 108 6.19 -13.95 2.63
CA THR A 108 7.54 -13.57 3.05
C THR A 108 7.78 -12.10 2.70
N ILE A 109 8.65 -11.45 3.48
CA ILE A 109 9.00 -10.06 3.20
C ILE A 109 9.69 -9.95 1.84
N GLU A 110 10.46 -10.95 1.44
CA GLU A 110 11.11 -10.97 0.13
C GLU A 110 10.09 -10.95 -1.01
N THR A 111 9.01 -11.72 -0.87
CA THR A 111 7.94 -11.75 -1.87
C THR A 111 7.30 -10.37 -2.00
N LEU A 112 7.00 -9.73 -0.87
CA LEU A 112 6.38 -8.41 -0.88
C LEU A 112 7.31 -7.37 -1.50
N ILE A 113 8.58 -7.37 -1.12
CA ILE A 113 9.55 -6.42 -1.67
C ILE A 113 9.71 -6.63 -3.17
N GLY A 114 9.71 -7.88 -3.62
CA GLY A 114 9.74 -8.19 -5.05
C GLY A 114 8.56 -7.58 -5.80
N LYS A 115 7.37 -7.65 -5.22
CA LYS A 115 6.18 -7.04 -5.82
C LYS A 115 6.25 -5.52 -5.82
N ILE A 116 6.79 -4.93 -4.78
CA ILE A 116 6.99 -3.48 -4.72
C ILE A 116 7.93 -3.03 -5.85
N LYS A 117 9.07 -3.68 -5.99
CA LYS A 117 10.03 -3.34 -7.04
C LYS A 117 9.45 -3.54 -8.43
N GLU A 118 8.70 -4.62 -8.63
CA GLU A 118 8.04 -4.89 -9.90
C GLU A 118 7.04 -3.77 -10.23
N ALA A 119 6.21 -3.38 -9.28
CA ALA A 119 5.21 -2.33 -9.49
C ALA A 119 5.85 -0.99 -9.82
N LEU A 120 6.93 -0.65 -9.11
CA LEU A 120 7.64 0.61 -9.36
C LEU A 120 8.33 0.62 -10.72
N SER A 121 8.84 -0.52 -11.17
CA SER A 121 9.52 -0.60 -12.47
C SER A 121 8.58 -0.45 -13.65
N LYS A 122 7.30 -0.69 -13.45
CA LYS A 122 6.28 -0.54 -14.51
C LYS A 122 5.75 0.88 -14.60
N LYS A 123 6.13 1.72 -13.67
CA LYS A 123 5.76 3.12 -13.66
C LYS A 123 6.78 3.90 -14.48
N VAL A 124 6.36 4.38 -15.62
CA VAL A 124 7.25 5.09 -16.54
C VAL A 124 6.85 6.55 -16.62
#